data_8fbcfc6af095c8f1d696fd4c7e75253b
#
_entry.id   8fbcfc6af095c8f1d696fd4c7e75253b
#
_cell.length_a   1.000
_cell.length_b   1.000
_cell.length_c   1.000
_cell.angle_alpha   90.00
_cell.angle_beta   90.00
_cell.angle_gamma   90.00
#
_symmetry.space_group_name_H-M   'P 1'
#
loop_
_entity.id
_entity.type
_entity.pdbx_description
1 polymer ?
#
loop_
_entity_poly.entity_id
_entity_poly.type
_entity_poly.pdbx_seq_one_letter_code
_entity_poly.pdbx_strand_id
1 'polypeptide(L)'
;MLKKNKKNKQQDRHRWLLIGFLCLFGVCLVAQVRPTGQKPTAGTSTKSTADTSKTAPKTKTSAGNKKQSDNKKQPENKKTKVYLLHADEGQADKLARPDVQVLIGNVKLRHDSMYMYCDSALIFEKTNSVEAFSNVRMEQGDTLFIYGDYLYYDGMTQIAQLRENVKMINRNTTLLTDSLNYDRLYDLGYYFEGGTLMDEENVLTSDWGEYSPATKQSVFNHDVKLVNPKFVLTSDTLRYNTENKIAVILGPSNIVSDNNHIYSERGFYNTLTEQAELLDRSVLTNQGKKLVGDSLFYDRVIGYGEAFDNVKMTDSINKNMLTGDYCFYNELTDSAFATKRAVAIDYSQGDSLYMHGDTLQMVSYNLNTDSLYRLMKAYHKVRMYRTDVQRSEERRV
;
A
#
# COMPACT_ATOMS: atom_id res chain seq x y z
N MET A 1 26.84 -37.12 -7.68
CA MET A 1 25.82 -37.12 -6.62
C MET A 1 25.65 -35.77 -5.86
N LEU A 2 26.48 -34.77 -6.07
CA LEU A 2 26.46 -33.50 -5.33
C LEU A 2 25.60 -32.36 -5.97
N LYS A 3 25.15 -32.50 -7.21
CA LYS A 3 24.31 -31.48 -7.90
C LYS A 3 22.79 -31.61 -7.66
N LYS A 4 22.30 -32.75 -7.22
CA LYS A 4 20.86 -32.99 -6.96
C LYS A 4 20.39 -32.37 -5.63
N ASN A 5 21.29 -32.17 -4.66
CA ASN A 5 20.93 -31.60 -3.34
C ASN A 5 20.80 -30.07 -3.31
N LYS A 6 21.35 -29.34 -4.31
CA LYS A 6 21.22 -27.86 -4.34
C LYS A 6 19.87 -27.38 -4.85
N LYS A 7 19.23 -28.09 -5.80
CA LYS A 7 17.92 -27.71 -6.34
C LYS A 7 16.78 -27.87 -5.32
N ASN A 8 16.80 -28.95 -4.55
CA ASN A 8 15.78 -29.15 -3.49
C ASN A 8 15.91 -28.15 -2.35
N LYS A 9 17.12 -27.71 -2.02
CA LYS A 9 17.35 -26.72 -0.96
C LYS A 9 16.86 -25.31 -1.36
N GLN A 10 16.83 -25.01 -2.66
CA GLN A 10 16.35 -23.72 -3.16
C GLN A 10 14.82 -23.67 -3.23
N GLN A 11 14.18 -24.79 -3.61
CA GLN A 11 12.73 -24.92 -3.64
C GLN A 11 12.11 -24.90 -2.24
N ASP A 12 12.78 -25.51 -1.24
CA ASP A 12 12.37 -25.45 0.16
C ASP A 12 12.57 -24.07 0.78
N ARG A 13 13.61 -23.31 0.37
CA ARG A 13 13.81 -21.93 0.85
C ARG A 13 12.67 -20.97 0.45
N HIS A 14 12.09 -21.11 -0.74
CA HIS A 14 10.97 -20.30 -1.18
C HIS A 14 9.67 -20.66 -0.46
N ARG A 15 9.41 -21.93 -0.15
CA ARG A 15 8.26 -22.34 0.67
C ARG A 15 8.34 -21.81 2.11
N TRP A 16 9.53 -21.75 2.70
CA TRP A 16 9.73 -21.20 4.05
C TRP A 16 9.69 -19.67 4.07
N LEU A 17 10.09 -18.98 2.99
CA LEU A 17 9.94 -17.53 2.85
C LEU A 17 8.45 -17.12 2.73
N LEU A 18 7.63 -17.87 2.00
CA LEU A 18 6.17 -17.65 1.94
C LEU A 18 5.50 -17.82 3.31
N ILE A 19 5.89 -18.82 4.09
CA ILE A 19 5.36 -19.05 5.45
C ILE A 19 5.91 -18.00 6.43
N GLY A 20 7.15 -17.57 6.30
CA GLY A 20 7.77 -16.53 7.14
C GLY A 20 7.20 -15.14 6.90
N PHE A 21 6.79 -14.82 5.68
CA PHE A 21 6.20 -13.52 5.34
C PHE A 21 4.76 -13.39 5.84
N LEU A 22 3.99 -14.48 5.84
CA LEU A 22 2.63 -14.50 6.42
C LEU A 22 2.61 -14.32 7.95
N CYS A 23 3.68 -14.72 8.65
CA CYS A 23 3.77 -14.64 10.12
C CYS A 23 4.22 -13.26 10.64
N LEU A 24 4.84 -12.41 9.79
CA LEU A 24 5.32 -11.08 10.20
C LEU A 24 4.25 -9.97 10.11
N PHE A 25 3.16 -10.22 9.40
CA PHE A 25 2.01 -9.31 9.37
C PHE A 25 0.84 -9.91 10.18
N GLY A 26 0.98 -9.87 11.50
CA GLY A 26 -0.12 -10.10 12.44
C GLY A 26 -1.18 -9.00 12.28
N VAL A 27 -2.00 -9.09 11.24
CA VAL A 27 -3.21 -8.27 11.11
C VAL A 27 -4.20 -8.76 12.14
N CYS A 28 -4.40 -7.99 13.22
CA CYS A 28 -5.58 -8.11 14.07
C CYS A 28 -6.83 -7.94 13.21
N LEU A 29 -7.44 -9.04 12.80
CA LEU A 29 -8.80 -9.07 12.26
C LEU A 29 -9.76 -8.72 13.40
N VAL A 30 -10.10 -7.44 13.53
CA VAL A 30 -11.28 -7.02 14.28
C VAL A 30 -12.49 -7.38 13.43
N ALA A 31 -13.18 -8.45 13.82
CA ALA A 31 -14.45 -8.83 13.25
C ALA A 31 -15.47 -7.72 13.52
N GLN A 32 -15.81 -6.94 12.49
CA GLN A 32 -16.96 -6.05 12.54
C GLN A 32 -18.24 -6.89 12.36
N VAL A 33 -18.94 -7.08 13.45
CA VAL A 33 -20.32 -7.62 13.47
C VAL A 33 -21.21 -6.56 12.81
N ARG A 34 -21.80 -6.88 11.64
CA ARG A 34 -22.85 -6.07 11.03
C ARG A 34 -24.14 -6.23 11.82
N PRO A 35 -24.85 -5.15 12.21
CA PRO A 35 -26.20 -5.27 12.71
C PRO A 35 -27.16 -5.47 11.53
N THR A 36 -27.89 -6.55 11.55
CA THR A 36 -29.03 -6.82 10.66
C THR A 36 -30.16 -5.84 10.95
N GLY A 37 -30.53 -5.06 9.94
CA GLY A 37 -31.65 -4.14 10.00
C GLY A 37 -33.00 -4.88 10.07
N GLN A 38 -33.78 -4.56 11.07
CA GLN A 38 -35.20 -4.81 11.08
C GLN A 38 -35.99 -3.51 10.86
N LYS A 39 -36.97 -3.61 9.96
CA LYS A 39 -37.89 -2.57 9.51
C LYS A 39 -38.91 -2.25 10.61
N PRO A 40 -39.35 -1.01 10.80
CA PRO A 40 -40.36 -0.67 11.81
C PRO A 40 -41.79 -0.87 11.27
N THR A 41 -42.62 -1.49 12.10
CA THR A 41 -44.09 -1.41 11.99
C THR A 41 -44.65 -0.54 13.10
N ALA A 42 -45.57 0.33 12.74
CA ALA A 42 -46.30 1.27 13.59
C ALA A 42 -47.36 0.58 14.44
N GLY A 43 -47.66 1.20 15.60
CA GLY A 43 -48.90 0.87 16.33
C GLY A 43 -48.91 1.24 17.82
N THR A 44 -49.44 2.45 18.09
CA THR A 44 -50.43 2.85 19.10
C THR A 44 -50.15 2.69 20.60
N SER A 45 -50.22 3.85 21.23
CA SER A 45 -50.41 4.25 22.64
C SER A 45 -51.08 3.31 23.60
N THR A 46 -50.68 3.31 24.91
CA THR A 46 -51.51 3.75 26.05
C THR A 46 -50.68 3.90 27.34
N LYS A 47 -51.16 4.84 28.18
CA LYS A 47 -50.72 5.31 29.49
C LYS A 47 -50.84 4.26 30.59
N SER A 48 -50.03 4.31 31.67
CA SER A 48 -50.37 4.72 33.04
C SER A 48 -49.34 4.20 34.05
N THR A 49 -48.80 5.15 34.79
CA THR A 49 -48.88 5.44 36.27
C THR A 49 -48.31 4.44 37.28
N ALA A 50 -47.37 4.99 38.08
CA ALA A 50 -47.20 4.89 39.55
C ALA A 50 -46.82 3.52 40.13
N ASP A 51 -46.03 3.31 41.12
CA ASP A 51 -45.57 4.09 42.28
C ASP A 51 -44.64 3.22 43.17
N THR A 52 -43.80 3.86 43.96
CA THR A 52 -43.38 3.53 45.32
C THR A 52 -42.45 2.34 45.68
N SER A 53 -41.25 2.68 46.11
CA SER A 53 -40.70 2.68 47.49
C SER A 53 -39.92 1.46 48.03
N LYS A 54 -38.73 1.83 48.61
CA LYS A 54 -38.09 1.30 49.84
C LYS A 54 -37.44 -0.09 49.78
N THR A 55 -36.24 -0.39 50.17
CA THR A 55 -35.48 -0.12 51.38
C THR A 55 -34.14 -0.89 51.29
N ALA A 56 -33.06 -0.33 51.77
CA ALA A 56 -31.78 -1.01 52.02
C ALA A 56 -31.85 -1.90 53.28
N PRO A 57 -30.92 -2.84 53.49
CA PRO A 57 -29.90 -2.54 54.49
C PRO A 57 -28.48 -3.04 54.17
N LYS A 58 -27.55 -2.39 54.84
CA LYS A 58 -26.12 -2.61 54.97
C LYS A 58 -25.74 -3.96 55.57
N THR A 59 -24.63 -4.57 55.15
CA THR A 59 -23.67 -5.17 56.08
C THR A 59 -22.27 -5.23 55.48
N LYS A 60 -21.28 -5.11 56.35
CA LYS A 60 -19.86 -4.80 56.21
C LYS A 60 -18.95 -6.01 55.93
N THR A 61 -17.71 -5.66 55.53
CA THR A 61 -16.39 -6.29 55.74
C THR A 61 -16.03 -7.39 54.76
N SER A 62 -14.85 -7.51 54.16
CA SER A 62 -13.49 -7.00 54.42
C SER A 62 -12.51 -7.42 53.29
N ALA A 63 -11.45 -6.64 53.13
CA ALA A 63 -10.10 -7.00 52.71
C ALA A 63 -9.79 -7.47 51.28
N GLY A 64 -9.18 -6.62 50.51
CA GLY A 64 -7.81 -6.76 50.00
C GLY A 64 -7.61 -7.48 48.68
N ASN A 65 -7.50 -6.70 47.59
CA ASN A 65 -6.38 -6.90 46.67
C ASN A 65 -6.28 -5.68 45.71
N LYS A 66 -5.21 -4.93 45.89
CA LYS A 66 -4.77 -3.86 44.95
C LYS A 66 -4.41 -4.53 43.63
N LYS A 67 -5.24 -4.39 42.61
CA LYS A 67 -4.78 -4.44 41.21
C LYS A 67 -4.38 -3.02 40.81
N GLN A 68 -3.10 -2.86 40.67
CA GLN A 68 -2.46 -1.71 40.05
C GLN A 68 -2.96 -1.63 38.60
N SER A 69 -3.81 -0.67 38.32
CA SER A 69 -4.09 -0.24 36.96
C SER A 69 -2.96 0.67 36.56
N ASP A 70 -2.09 0.19 35.69
CA ASP A 70 -1.13 1.03 34.98
C ASP A 70 -1.92 2.00 34.08
N ASN A 71 -2.26 3.14 34.65
CA ASN A 71 -2.66 4.32 33.91
C ASN A 71 -1.41 4.80 33.15
N LYS A 72 -1.25 4.40 31.88
CA LYS A 72 -0.39 5.10 30.95
C LYS A 72 -0.92 6.53 30.87
N LYS A 73 -0.33 7.44 31.65
CA LYS A 73 -0.48 8.87 31.46
C LYS A 73 -0.09 9.18 30.02
N GLN A 74 -1.06 9.63 29.21
CA GLN A 74 -0.73 10.42 28.01
C GLN A 74 0.25 11.51 28.44
N PRO A 75 1.29 11.79 27.66
CA PRO A 75 2.19 12.88 27.95
C PRO A 75 1.37 14.17 28.00
N GLU A 76 1.32 14.81 29.16
CA GLU A 76 0.80 16.17 29.31
C GLU A 76 1.59 17.05 28.35
N ASN A 77 0.93 17.57 27.33
CA ASN A 77 1.48 18.48 26.35
C ASN A 77 1.80 19.80 27.07
N LYS A 78 3.04 19.94 27.57
CA LYS A 78 3.51 21.23 28.11
C LYS A 78 3.50 22.20 26.95
N LYS A 79 2.54 23.12 26.93
CA LYS A 79 2.45 24.19 25.95
C LYS A 79 3.72 25.03 26.05
N THR A 80 4.64 24.81 25.12
CA THR A 80 5.87 25.56 25.01
C THR A 80 5.65 26.79 24.13
N LYS A 81 6.45 27.84 24.35
CA LYS A 81 6.39 29.06 23.53
C LYS A 81 7.32 28.95 22.32
N VAL A 82 6.96 29.67 21.28
CA VAL A 82 7.90 30.00 20.20
C VAL A 82 8.83 31.09 20.71
N TYR A 83 10.13 30.87 20.60
CA TYR A 83 11.18 31.81 21.06
C TYR A 83 11.88 32.45 19.87
N LEU A 84 12.04 33.76 19.91
CA LEU A 84 12.94 34.45 18.99
C LEU A 84 14.39 34.22 19.46
N LEU A 85 15.22 33.76 18.54
CA LEU A 85 16.66 33.57 18.75
C LEU A 85 17.48 34.71 18.12
N HIS A 86 17.08 35.16 16.92
CA HIS A 86 17.74 36.20 16.14
C HIS A 86 16.78 36.92 15.20
N ALA A 87 16.99 38.20 15.00
CA ALA A 87 16.52 39.02 13.87
C ALA A 87 17.45 40.24 13.79
N ASP A 88 17.65 40.78 12.58
CA ASP A 88 18.47 41.98 12.40
C ASP A 88 17.72 43.21 12.95
N GLU A 89 16.40 43.28 12.71
CA GLU A 89 15.53 44.33 13.19
C GLU A 89 14.25 43.76 13.81
N GLY A 90 13.77 44.40 14.88
CA GLY A 90 12.51 44.09 15.54
C GLY A 90 11.67 45.33 15.76
N GLN A 91 10.42 45.32 15.34
CA GLN A 91 9.47 46.42 15.55
C GLN A 91 8.24 45.93 16.32
N ALA A 92 7.80 46.70 17.31
CA ALA A 92 6.59 46.43 18.05
C ALA A 92 5.80 47.74 18.24
N ASP A 93 4.60 47.80 17.68
CA ASP A 93 3.68 48.93 17.94
C ASP A 93 2.70 48.55 19.05
N LYS A 94 3.07 48.92 20.28
CA LYS A 94 2.28 48.63 21.47
C LYS A 94 0.94 49.38 21.54
N LEU A 95 0.73 50.38 20.69
CA LEU A 95 -0.50 51.16 20.66
C LEU A 95 -1.49 50.61 19.63
N ALA A 96 -1.01 50.33 18.41
CA ALA A 96 -1.86 49.85 17.33
C ALA A 96 -2.01 48.31 17.30
N ARG A 97 -0.91 47.56 17.61
CA ARG A 97 -0.88 46.10 17.60
C ARG A 97 -0.06 45.55 18.77
N PRO A 98 -0.60 45.60 20.00
CA PRO A 98 0.18 45.30 21.22
C PRO A 98 0.68 43.84 21.28
N ASP A 99 0.05 42.92 20.56
CA ASP A 99 0.33 41.49 20.60
C ASP A 99 1.14 41.00 19.38
N VAL A 100 1.59 41.89 18.48
CA VAL A 100 2.33 41.56 17.25
C VAL A 100 3.73 42.16 17.28
N GLN A 101 4.72 41.33 17.05
CA GLN A 101 6.09 41.72 16.79
C GLN A 101 6.42 41.49 15.30
N VAL A 102 6.95 42.49 14.64
CA VAL A 102 7.46 42.41 13.26
C VAL A 102 8.97 42.22 13.32
N LEU A 103 9.48 41.20 12.69
CA LEU A 103 10.89 40.84 12.62
C LEU A 103 11.38 40.91 11.17
N ILE A 104 12.55 41.48 10.96
CA ILE A 104 13.11 41.68 9.64
C ILE A 104 14.60 41.28 9.63
N GLY A 105 15.01 40.54 8.62
CA GLY A 105 16.39 40.15 8.36
C GLY A 105 16.88 38.97 9.21
N ASN A 106 17.32 37.91 8.54
CA ASN A 106 17.95 36.74 9.16
C ASN A 106 17.19 36.17 10.38
N VAL A 107 15.86 36.11 10.28
CA VAL A 107 15.01 35.73 11.41
C VAL A 107 15.24 34.25 11.74
N LYS A 108 15.49 33.97 13.02
CA LYS A 108 15.64 32.63 13.57
C LYS A 108 14.74 32.46 14.79
N LEU A 109 13.85 31.46 14.70
CA LEU A 109 12.92 31.11 15.76
C LEU A 109 13.15 29.67 16.21
N ARG A 110 12.69 29.33 17.43
CA ARG A 110 12.73 27.97 17.97
C ARG A 110 11.45 27.63 18.71
N HIS A 111 10.94 26.46 18.45
CA HIS A 111 9.90 25.84 19.25
C HIS A 111 10.28 24.38 19.59
N ASP A 112 10.62 24.16 20.88
CA ASP A 112 11.21 22.90 21.37
C ASP A 112 12.51 22.53 20.63
N SER A 113 12.49 21.39 19.90
CA SER A 113 13.60 20.90 19.06
C SER A 113 13.56 21.40 17.62
N MET A 114 12.52 22.15 17.22
CA MET A 114 12.37 22.67 15.87
C MET A 114 12.92 24.08 15.75
N TYR A 115 13.66 24.34 14.68
CA TYR A 115 14.12 25.66 14.29
C TYR A 115 13.40 26.12 13.03
N MET A 116 13.09 27.40 12.96
CA MET A 116 12.49 28.08 11.81
C MET A 116 13.37 29.26 11.41
N TYR A 117 13.58 29.44 10.13
CA TYR A 117 14.38 30.53 9.53
C TYR A 117 13.56 31.16 8.42
N CYS A 118 13.68 32.50 8.25
CA CYS A 118 13.04 33.24 7.16
C CYS A 118 13.65 34.64 7.04
N ASP A 119 13.28 35.38 6.00
CA ASP A 119 13.72 36.74 5.81
C ASP A 119 12.94 37.71 6.67
N SER A 120 11.65 37.49 6.90
CA SER A 120 10.82 38.30 7.79
C SER A 120 9.72 37.47 8.44
N ALA A 121 9.25 37.89 9.61
CA ALA A 121 8.19 37.21 10.34
C ALA A 121 7.32 38.18 11.18
N LEU A 122 6.08 37.74 11.39
CA LEU A 122 5.17 38.28 12.39
C LEU A 122 5.03 37.28 13.53
N ILE A 123 5.30 37.66 14.75
CA ILE A 123 5.03 36.86 15.94
C ILE A 123 3.77 37.38 16.60
N PHE A 124 2.81 36.50 16.83
CA PHE A 124 1.58 36.79 17.57
C PHE A 124 1.69 36.20 18.98
N GLU A 125 2.08 37.00 19.95
CA GLU A 125 2.38 36.51 21.30
C GLU A 125 1.18 35.89 22.01
N LYS A 126 -0.02 36.41 21.78
CA LYS A 126 -1.25 35.95 22.42
C LYS A 126 -1.69 34.56 21.95
N THR A 127 -1.54 34.29 20.69
CA THR A 127 -1.89 33.02 20.07
C THR A 127 -0.71 32.04 20.00
N ASN A 128 0.50 32.49 20.34
CA ASN A 128 1.74 31.74 20.20
C ASN A 128 1.93 31.24 18.74
N SER A 129 1.58 32.08 17.77
CA SER A 129 1.69 31.75 16.35
C SER A 129 2.67 32.63 15.62
N VAL A 130 3.11 32.18 14.45
CA VAL A 130 4.09 32.87 13.61
C VAL A 130 3.62 32.83 12.18
N GLU A 131 3.72 33.97 11.47
CA GLU A 131 3.73 34.05 10.03
C GLU A 131 5.13 34.38 9.56
N ALA A 132 5.69 33.59 8.66
CA ALA A 132 7.04 33.76 8.14
C ALA A 132 6.98 33.88 6.61
N PHE A 133 7.82 34.76 6.08
CA PHE A 133 7.82 35.14 4.66
C PHE A 133 9.23 35.05 4.08
N SER A 134 9.31 34.53 2.87
CA SER A 134 10.50 34.41 2.03
C SER A 134 11.62 33.57 2.65
N ASN A 135 12.15 32.66 1.82
CA ASN A 135 13.23 31.75 2.20
C ASN A 135 12.95 30.98 3.49
N VAL A 136 11.68 30.59 3.67
CA VAL A 136 11.29 29.83 4.87
C VAL A 136 11.96 28.47 4.89
N ARG A 137 12.54 28.13 6.05
CA ARG A 137 13.15 26.82 6.30
C ARG A 137 12.82 26.37 7.71
N MET A 138 12.24 25.19 7.84
CA MET A 138 12.03 24.50 9.12
C MET A 138 12.99 23.31 9.21
N GLU A 139 13.56 23.09 10.39
CA GLU A 139 14.47 22.00 10.70
C GLU A 139 14.00 21.25 11.95
N GLN A 140 13.89 19.93 11.86
CA GLN A 140 13.61 19.07 13.00
C GLN A 140 14.64 17.94 13.06
N GLY A 141 15.52 18.01 14.06
CA GLY A 141 16.70 17.15 14.13
C GLY A 141 17.66 17.41 12.97
N ASP A 142 18.33 16.36 12.53
CA ASP A 142 19.35 16.37 11.48
C ASP A 142 18.88 15.72 10.15
N THR A 143 17.62 15.30 10.09
CA THR A 143 17.10 14.50 8.98
C THR A 143 15.87 15.08 8.31
N LEU A 144 15.14 15.99 8.96
CA LEU A 144 13.94 16.59 8.40
C LEU A 144 14.14 18.09 8.16
N PHE A 145 13.99 18.50 6.91
CA PHE A 145 14.04 19.88 6.43
C PHE A 145 12.81 20.17 5.59
N ILE A 146 12.12 21.30 5.86
CA ILE A 146 10.96 21.73 5.09
C ILE A 146 11.21 23.19 4.66
N TYR A 147 11.07 23.45 3.37
CA TYR A 147 11.27 24.75 2.72
C TYR A 147 9.95 25.22 2.12
N GLY A 148 9.79 26.52 1.94
CA GLY A 148 8.68 27.16 1.26
C GLY A 148 8.85 28.68 1.23
N ASP A 149 7.95 29.38 0.56
CA ASP A 149 8.00 30.85 0.48
C ASP A 149 7.15 31.52 1.58
N TYR A 150 6.13 30.81 2.07
CA TYR A 150 5.27 31.26 3.17
C TYR A 150 5.06 30.15 4.20
N LEU A 151 5.00 30.52 5.47
CA LEU A 151 4.66 29.64 6.59
C LEU A 151 3.69 30.34 7.56
N TYR A 152 2.59 29.68 7.87
CA TYR A 152 1.84 29.92 9.10
C TYR A 152 2.11 28.79 10.08
N TYR A 153 2.58 29.07 11.27
CA TYR A 153 2.83 28.12 12.33
C TYR A 153 2.01 28.41 13.57
N ASP A 154 1.19 27.49 13.98
CA ASP A 154 0.44 27.55 15.25
C ASP A 154 1.22 26.75 16.32
N GLY A 155 1.84 27.47 17.26
CA GLY A 155 2.60 26.85 18.34
C GLY A 155 1.73 26.18 19.41
N MET A 156 0.41 26.38 19.40
CA MET A 156 -0.51 25.71 20.33
C MET A 156 -0.91 24.32 19.82
N THR A 157 -1.20 24.20 18.54
CA THR A 157 -1.54 22.94 17.87
C THR A 157 -0.31 22.24 17.32
N GLN A 158 0.79 22.95 17.15
CA GLN A 158 2.05 22.52 16.53
C GLN A 158 1.88 22.15 15.05
N ILE A 159 0.93 22.77 14.36
CA ILE A 159 0.70 22.61 12.92
C ILE A 159 1.41 23.73 12.16
N ALA A 160 2.21 23.34 11.18
CA ALA A 160 2.85 24.22 10.22
C ALA A 160 2.10 24.13 8.88
N GLN A 161 1.72 25.27 8.31
CA GLN A 161 1.11 25.37 6.99
C GLN A 161 2.07 26.12 6.07
N LEU A 162 2.72 25.39 5.17
CA LEU A 162 3.64 25.95 4.18
C LEU A 162 2.93 26.09 2.84
N ARG A 163 3.25 27.16 2.11
CA ARG A 163 2.68 27.46 0.80
C ARG A 163 3.78 27.96 -0.13
N GLU A 164 3.55 27.70 -1.43
CA GLU A 164 4.40 28.11 -2.53
C GLU A 164 5.80 27.49 -2.49
N ASN A 165 6.16 26.77 -3.53
CA ASN A 165 7.46 26.12 -3.71
C ASN A 165 7.88 25.22 -2.53
N VAL A 166 6.92 24.48 -1.98
CA VAL A 166 7.18 23.67 -0.79
C VAL A 166 7.98 22.43 -1.14
N LYS A 167 9.07 22.23 -0.37
CA LYS A 167 9.94 21.06 -0.46
C LYS A 167 10.22 20.51 0.91
N MET A 168 9.80 19.26 1.16
CA MET A 168 10.10 18.53 2.39
C MET A 168 11.13 17.45 2.09
N ILE A 169 12.22 17.42 2.83
CA ILE A 169 13.30 16.44 2.69
C ILE A 169 13.40 15.64 3.97
N ASN A 170 13.36 14.32 3.84
CA ASN A 170 13.67 13.41 4.92
C ASN A 170 14.66 12.35 4.44
N ARG A 171 15.94 12.53 4.76
CA ARG A 171 17.04 11.69 4.24
C ARG A 171 17.03 11.63 2.70
N ASN A 172 16.76 10.45 2.12
CA ASN A 172 16.72 10.23 0.67
C ASN A 172 15.35 10.50 0.04
N THR A 173 14.33 10.78 0.86
CA THR A 173 12.97 11.03 0.39
C THR A 173 12.73 12.53 0.28
N THR A 174 12.19 12.99 -0.84
CA THR A 174 11.81 14.38 -1.09
C THR A 174 10.34 14.45 -1.51
N LEU A 175 9.56 15.28 -0.84
CA LEU A 175 8.19 15.63 -1.21
C LEU A 175 8.17 17.06 -1.74
N LEU A 176 7.59 17.27 -2.91
CA LEU A 176 7.37 18.57 -3.56
C LEU A 176 5.86 18.80 -3.68
N THR A 177 5.41 20.01 -3.35
CA THR A 177 4.01 20.45 -3.49
C THR A 177 3.94 21.97 -3.38
N ASP A 178 2.83 22.58 -3.74
CA ASP A 178 2.60 24.01 -3.48
C ASP A 178 1.88 24.27 -2.15
N SER A 179 1.29 23.24 -1.53
CA SER A 179 0.61 23.36 -0.24
C SER A 179 0.91 22.17 0.65
N LEU A 180 1.61 22.37 1.77
CA LEU A 180 1.90 21.36 2.77
C LEU A 180 1.42 21.79 4.14
N ASN A 181 0.67 20.93 4.80
CA ASN A 181 0.45 21.03 6.23
C ASN A 181 1.29 19.97 6.95
N TYR A 182 2.06 20.37 7.94
CA TYR A 182 2.90 19.45 8.72
C TYR A 182 2.48 19.48 10.18
N ASP A 183 1.97 18.34 10.65
CA ASP A 183 1.63 18.14 12.06
C ASP A 183 2.84 17.55 12.80
N ARG A 184 3.43 18.36 13.69
CA ARG A 184 4.60 17.96 14.47
C ARG A 184 4.31 16.93 15.56
N LEU A 185 3.08 16.88 16.07
CA LEU A 185 2.70 15.93 17.13
C LEU A 185 2.66 14.51 16.60
N TYR A 186 2.19 14.34 15.36
CA TYR A 186 2.07 13.05 14.69
C TYR A 186 3.20 12.79 13.72
N ASP A 187 4.09 13.75 13.50
CA ASP A 187 5.18 13.70 12.52
C ASP A 187 4.64 13.32 11.12
N LEU A 188 3.64 14.10 10.67
CA LEU A 188 2.86 13.82 9.47
C LEU A 188 2.75 15.08 8.59
N GLY A 189 3.27 14.99 7.37
CA GLY A 189 3.03 15.99 6.32
C GLY A 189 1.92 15.52 5.38
N TYR A 190 0.99 16.41 5.00
CA TYR A 190 -0.06 16.12 4.04
C TYR A 190 -0.34 17.29 3.11
N TYR A 191 -0.70 16.98 1.87
CA TYR A 191 -1.04 17.92 0.81
C TYR A 191 -2.37 17.52 0.14
N PHE A 192 -3.01 18.48 -0.56
CA PHE A 192 -4.33 18.30 -1.18
C PHE A 192 -4.52 19.07 -2.50
N GLU A 193 -3.46 19.62 -3.07
CA GLU A 193 -3.45 20.36 -4.35
C GLU A 193 -2.39 19.80 -5.31
N GLY A 194 -2.17 18.49 -5.23
CA GLY A 194 -1.14 17.83 -5.99
C GLY A 194 0.22 17.81 -5.29
N GLY A 195 0.94 16.71 -5.48
CA GLY A 195 2.27 16.55 -4.93
C GLY A 195 3.06 15.45 -5.61
N THR A 196 4.38 15.51 -5.41
CA THR A 196 5.34 14.56 -5.96
C THR A 196 6.27 14.10 -4.85
N LEU A 197 6.24 12.80 -4.52
CA LEU A 197 7.20 12.18 -3.62
C LEU A 197 8.25 11.44 -4.45
N MET A 198 9.51 11.80 -4.25
CA MET A 198 10.67 11.14 -4.86
C MET A 198 11.41 10.32 -3.82
N ASP A 199 11.67 9.05 -4.13
CA ASP A 199 12.36 8.12 -3.26
C ASP A 199 13.28 7.23 -4.10
N GLU A 200 14.55 7.62 -4.16
CA GLU A 200 15.56 7.04 -5.05
C GLU A 200 15.10 7.08 -6.53
N GLU A 201 14.88 5.91 -7.16
CA GLU A 201 14.41 5.81 -8.55
C GLU A 201 12.88 5.90 -8.69
N ASN A 202 12.14 5.90 -7.56
CA ASN A 202 10.68 5.95 -7.56
C ASN A 202 10.18 7.39 -7.50
N VAL A 203 9.27 7.75 -8.39
CA VAL A 203 8.57 9.01 -8.40
C VAL A 203 7.07 8.75 -8.30
N LEU A 204 6.46 9.21 -7.21
CA LEU A 204 5.02 9.05 -6.95
C LEU A 204 4.34 10.41 -7.06
N THR A 205 3.29 10.50 -7.85
CA THR A 205 2.43 11.68 -7.98
C THR A 205 0.99 11.34 -7.61
N SER A 206 0.26 12.29 -7.03
CA SER A 206 -1.18 12.18 -6.74
C SER A 206 -1.77 13.55 -6.46
N ASP A 207 -3.09 13.66 -6.48
CA ASP A 207 -3.79 14.89 -6.09
C ASP A 207 -3.75 15.13 -4.59
N TRP A 208 -3.88 14.07 -3.81
CA TRP A 208 -3.80 14.10 -2.35
C TRP A 208 -2.78 13.07 -1.85
N GLY A 209 -2.04 13.45 -0.82
CA GLY A 209 -1.13 12.51 -0.19
C GLY A 209 -0.68 12.92 1.20
N GLU A 210 -0.20 11.95 1.94
CA GLU A 210 0.44 12.11 3.23
C GLU A 210 1.74 11.31 3.32
N TYR A 211 2.69 11.81 4.09
CA TYR A 211 3.96 11.15 4.37
C TYR A 211 4.37 11.38 5.81
N SER A 212 4.72 10.31 6.51
CA SER A 212 5.27 10.36 7.86
C SER A 212 6.79 10.07 7.84
N PRO A 213 7.62 11.06 8.15
CA PRO A 213 9.07 10.87 8.30
C PRO A 213 9.46 9.84 9.35
N ALA A 214 8.67 9.70 10.42
CA ALA A 214 8.95 8.76 11.52
C ALA A 214 8.71 7.31 11.10
N THR A 215 7.58 7.02 10.45
CA THR A 215 7.17 5.65 10.08
C THR A 215 7.60 5.23 8.69
N LYS A 216 8.07 6.20 7.86
CA LYS A 216 8.38 5.99 6.44
C LYS A 216 7.19 5.59 5.57
N GLN A 217 5.98 5.72 6.11
CA GLN A 217 4.73 5.41 5.42
C GLN A 217 4.22 6.63 4.68
N SER A 218 3.68 6.39 3.49
CA SER A 218 2.92 7.36 2.72
C SER A 218 1.62 6.76 2.22
N VAL A 219 0.61 7.61 2.06
CA VAL A 219 -0.67 7.27 1.42
C VAL A 219 -0.93 8.28 0.33
N PHE A 220 -1.38 7.81 -0.81
CA PHE A 220 -1.70 8.60 -1.98
C PHE A 220 -3.11 8.28 -2.46
N ASN A 221 -3.88 9.30 -2.81
CA ASN A 221 -5.23 9.15 -3.33
C ASN A 221 -5.43 10.06 -4.54
N HIS A 222 -6.27 9.60 -5.44
CA HIS A 222 -6.66 10.23 -6.69
C HIS A 222 -5.50 10.43 -7.67
N ASP A 223 -5.68 9.91 -8.86
CA ASP A 223 -4.71 9.95 -9.96
C ASP A 223 -3.29 9.55 -9.55
N VAL A 224 -3.20 8.51 -8.70
CA VAL A 224 -1.90 8.03 -8.21
C VAL A 224 -1.10 7.40 -9.34
N LYS A 225 0.12 7.88 -9.52
CA LYS A 225 1.06 7.32 -10.48
C LYS A 225 2.43 7.15 -9.82
N LEU A 226 2.93 5.91 -9.80
CA LEU A 226 4.30 5.58 -9.41
C LEU A 226 5.09 5.24 -10.68
N VAL A 227 6.12 5.99 -10.93
CA VAL A 227 7.03 5.81 -12.06
C VAL A 227 8.39 5.36 -11.55
N ASN A 228 8.86 4.25 -12.10
CA ASN A 228 10.21 3.72 -11.92
C ASN A 228 10.79 3.48 -13.32
N PRO A 229 12.10 3.50 -13.57
CA PRO A 229 12.68 3.23 -14.90
C PRO A 229 12.24 1.89 -15.51
N LYS A 230 11.79 0.93 -14.72
CA LYS A 230 11.44 -0.43 -15.14
C LYS A 230 9.93 -0.67 -15.27
N PHE A 231 9.09 0.15 -14.63
CA PHE A 231 7.63 -0.01 -14.64
C PHE A 231 6.91 1.29 -14.35
N VAL A 232 5.63 1.34 -14.68
CA VAL A 232 4.69 2.38 -14.27
C VAL A 232 3.51 1.71 -13.58
N LEU A 233 3.18 2.16 -12.35
CA LEU A 233 1.99 1.74 -11.63
C LEU A 233 1.03 2.93 -11.55
N THR A 234 -0.22 2.73 -11.97
CA THR A 234 -1.32 3.68 -11.80
C THR A 234 -2.38 3.08 -10.87
N SER A 235 -2.94 3.90 -10.00
CA SER A 235 -3.89 3.45 -8.98
C SER A 235 -4.84 4.58 -8.59
N ASP A 236 -5.98 4.26 -8.01
CA ASP A 236 -6.81 5.24 -7.31
C ASP A 236 -6.26 5.54 -5.91
N THR A 237 -5.87 4.50 -5.20
CA THR A 237 -5.33 4.60 -3.84
C THR A 237 -4.14 3.68 -3.66
N LEU A 238 -3.03 4.22 -3.16
CA LEU A 238 -1.79 3.49 -2.94
C LEU A 238 -1.19 3.85 -1.58
N ARG A 239 -0.71 2.86 -0.83
CA ARG A 239 0.24 3.08 0.26
C ARG A 239 1.63 2.71 -0.21
N TYR A 240 2.61 3.47 0.22
CA TYR A 240 4.01 3.18 -0.10
C TYR A 240 4.88 3.37 1.13
N ASN A 241 5.80 2.44 1.35
CA ASN A 241 6.78 2.55 2.40
C ASN A 241 8.17 2.79 1.80
N THR A 242 8.76 3.94 2.11
CA THR A 242 10.05 4.37 1.54
C THR A 242 11.25 3.60 2.11
N GLU A 243 11.10 2.82 3.18
CA GLU A 243 12.16 2.01 3.77
C GLU A 243 12.23 0.62 3.15
N ASN A 244 11.11 -0.10 3.11
CA ASN A 244 11.05 -1.47 2.57
C ASN A 244 10.66 -1.55 1.09
N LYS A 245 10.36 -0.39 0.47
CA LYS A 245 10.02 -0.24 -0.96
C LYS A 245 8.78 -1.02 -1.39
N ILE A 246 7.84 -1.25 -0.48
CA ILE A 246 6.59 -1.95 -0.76
C ILE A 246 5.47 -0.96 -1.05
N ALA A 247 4.87 -1.10 -2.23
CA ALA A 247 3.62 -0.47 -2.61
C ALA A 247 2.45 -1.41 -2.30
N VAL A 248 1.46 -0.95 -1.55
CA VAL A 248 0.23 -1.67 -1.21
C VAL A 248 -0.90 -1.12 -2.06
N ILE A 249 -1.47 -1.97 -2.89
CA ILE A 249 -2.58 -1.67 -3.79
C ILE A 249 -3.89 -1.74 -3.00
N LEU A 250 -4.68 -0.67 -3.01
CA LEU A 250 -5.94 -0.55 -2.27
C LEU A 250 -7.14 -0.18 -3.16
N GLY A 251 -7.02 -0.32 -4.46
CA GLY A 251 -8.07 -0.04 -5.45
C GLY A 251 -7.62 -0.44 -6.85
N PRO A 252 -8.47 -0.22 -7.87
CA PRO A 252 -8.15 -0.57 -9.25
C PRO A 252 -6.79 -0.02 -9.67
N SER A 253 -5.87 -0.91 -10.01
CA SER A 253 -4.49 -0.56 -10.32
C SER A 253 -3.97 -1.30 -11.53
N ASN A 254 -3.11 -0.63 -12.29
CA ASN A 254 -2.42 -1.21 -13.42
C ASN A 254 -0.91 -1.05 -13.22
N ILE A 255 -0.16 -2.13 -13.42
CA ILE A 255 1.30 -2.13 -13.43
C ILE A 255 1.73 -2.52 -14.85
N VAL A 256 2.46 -1.64 -15.51
CA VAL A 256 2.93 -1.85 -16.87
C VAL A 256 4.45 -1.86 -16.88
N SER A 257 5.04 -2.90 -17.42
CA SER A 257 6.50 -3.03 -17.57
C SER A 257 6.82 -3.82 -18.84
N ASP A 258 7.62 -3.26 -19.74
CA ASP A 258 7.97 -3.87 -21.02
C ASP A 258 6.74 -4.49 -21.73
N ASN A 259 6.67 -5.83 -21.78
CA ASN A 259 5.57 -6.59 -22.37
C ASN A 259 4.54 -7.08 -21.35
N ASN A 260 4.72 -6.77 -20.07
CA ASN A 260 3.86 -7.23 -18.99
C ASN A 260 2.87 -6.15 -18.58
N HIS A 261 1.62 -6.53 -18.45
CA HIS A 261 0.56 -5.72 -17.90
C HIS A 261 -0.17 -6.51 -16.81
N ILE A 262 -0.20 -5.94 -15.60
CA ILE A 262 -0.88 -6.51 -14.45
C ILE A 262 -2.04 -5.59 -14.08
N TYR A 263 -3.22 -6.16 -13.90
CA TYR A 263 -4.37 -5.51 -13.25
C TYR A 263 -4.65 -6.17 -11.92
N SER A 264 -4.85 -5.37 -10.89
CA SER A 264 -5.24 -5.85 -9.55
C SER A 264 -5.99 -4.76 -8.79
N GLU A 265 -6.90 -5.15 -7.92
CA GLU A 265 -7.62 -4.24 -7.02
C GLU A 265 -7.06 -4.28 -5.59
N ARG A 266 -6.29 -5.32 -5.26
CA ARG A 266 -5.63 -5.47 -3.98
C ARG A 266 -4.39 -6.32 -4.09
N GLY A 267 -3.31 -5.87 -3.45
CA GLY A 267 -2.07 -6.62 -3.44
C GLY A 267 -0.88 -5.82 -2.96
N PHE A 268 0.28 -6.39 -3.18
CA PHE A 268 1.57 -5.83 -2.80
C PHE A 268 2.51 -5.88 -3.99
N TYR A 269 3.25 -4.81 -4.20
CA TYR A 269 4.32 -4.76 -5.18
C TYR A 269 5.59 -4.23 -4.52
N ASN A 270 6.65 -5.01 -4.56
CA ASN A 270 7.96 -4.57 -4.07
C ASN A 270 8.75 -3.95 -5.24
N THR A 271 9.00 -2.63 -5.18
CA THR A 271 9.66 -1.89 -6.25
C THR A 271 11.16 -2.20 -6.37
N LEU A 272 11.77 -2.76 -5.31
CA LEU A 272 13.19 -3.15 -5.30
C LEU A 272 13.40 -4.55 -5.86
N THR A 273 12.59 -5.53 -5.42
CA THR A 273 12.71 -6.93 -5.85
C THR A 273 11.91 -7.25 -7.11
N GLU A 274 11.03 -6.34 -7.53
CA GLU A 274 10.11 -6.48 -8.68
C GLU A 274 9.18 -7.69 -8.55
N GLN A 275 8.79 -8.01 -7.32
CA GLN A 275 7.87 -9.07 -6.97
C GLN A 275 6.49 -8.52 -6.65
N ALA A 276 5.45 -9.17 -7.16
CA ALA A 276 4.05 -8.88 -6.89
C ALA A 276 3.37 -10.04 -6.19
N GLU A 277 2.56 -9.75 -5.20
CA GLU A 277 1.58 -10.65 -4.60
C GLU A 277 0.21 -9.99 -4.74
N LEU A 278 -0.65 -10.54 -5.57
CA LEU A 278 -1.90 -9.95 -6.02
C LEU A 278 -3.07 -10.80 -5.57
N LEU A 279 -4.12 -10.15 -5.12
CA LEU A 279 -5.31 -10.77 -4.55
C LEU A 279 -6.56 -10.37 -5.37
N ASP A 280 -7.70 -10.99 -5.05
CA ASP A 280 -9.00 -10.59 -5.59
C ASP A 280 -9.10 -10.69 -7.12
N ARG A 281 -8.75 -11.85 -7.66
CA ARG A 281 -8.88 -12.21 -9.06
C ARG A 281 -8.11 -11.30 -10.02
N SER A 282 -6.86 -11.15 -9.74
CA SER A 282 -5.94 -10.36 -10.55
C SER A 282 -5.65 -10.99 -11.92
N VAL A 283 -5.13 -10.15 -12.81
CA VAL A 283 -4.87 -10.51 -14.21
C VAL A 283 -3.44 -10.13 -14.58
N LEU A 284 -2.65 -11.09 -15.04
CA LEU A 284 -1.35 -10.87 -15.66
C LEU A 284 -1.47 -11.12 -17.18
N THR A 285 -1.04 -10.18 -17.98
CA THR A 285 -0.99 -10.30 -19.44
C THR A 285 0.43 -10.10 -19.94
N ASN A 286 0.91 -11.01 -20.79
CA ASN A 286 2.22 -10.94 -21.42
C ASN A 286 2.11 -11.48 -22.85
N GLN A 287 2.47 -10.68 -23.85
CA GLN A 287 2.60 -11.09 -25.28
C GLN A 287 1.48 -12.04 -25.77
N GLY A 288 0.21 -11.68 -25.52
CA GLY A 288 -0.95 -12.48 -25.93
C GLY A 288 -1.31 -13.64 -24.98
N LYS A 289 -0.51 -13.88 -23.96
CA LYS A 289 -0.84 -14.80 -22.86
C LYS A 289 -1.50 -14.04 -21.73
N LYS A 290 -2.49 -14.64 -21.11
CA LYS A 290 -3.24 -14.08 -19.99
C LYS A 290 -3.38 -15.12 -18.89
N LEU A 291 -2.93 -14.77 -17.68
CA LEU A 291 -3.08 -15.57 -16.46
C LEU A 291 -4.05 -14.87 -15.52
N VAL A 292 -5.05 -15.59 -15.05
CA VAL A 292 -6.05 -15.14 -14.08
C VAL A 292 -6.14 -16.17 -12.97
N GLY A 293 -6.19 -15.72 -11.74
CA GLY A 293 -6.40 -16.55 -10.54
C GLY A 293 -7.01 -15.72 -9.42
N ASP A 294 -7.52 -16.37 -8.38
CA ASP A 294 -8.04 -15.67 -7.21
C ASP A 294 -6.90 -15.01 -6.43
N SER A 295 -5.69 -15.58 -6.47
CA SER A 295 -4.45 -14.90 -6.12
C SER A 295 -3.31 -15.23 -7.09
N LEU A 296 -2.41 -14.27 -7.29
CA LEU A 296 -1.25 -14.40 -8.17
C LEU A 296 0.02 -14.00 -7.41
N PHE A 297 1.07 -14.75 -7.60
CA PHE A 297 2.44 -14.33 -7.30
C PHE A 297 3.21 -14.19 -8.62
N TYR A 298 3.97 -13.11 -8.76
CA TYR A 298 4.78 -12.86 -9.95
C TYR A 298 6.14 -12.30 -9.56
N ASP A 299 7.20 -12.89 -10.09
CA ASP A 299 8.57 -12.41 -9.99
C ASP A 299 9.06 -12.03 -11.39
N ARG A 300 9.16 -10.71 -11.64
CA ARG A 300 9.54 -10.18 -12.93
C ARG A 300 10.98 -10.49 -13.31
N VAL A 301 11.88 -10.55 -12.34
CA VAL A 301 13.32 -10.73 -12.59
C VAL A 301 13.62 -12.11 -13.19
N ILE A 302 12.88 -13.13 -12.73
CA ILE A 302 13.05 -14.50 -13.22
C ILE A 302 11.93 -14.96 -14.17
N GLY A 303 10.99 -14.03 -14.50
CA GLY A 303 9.86 -14.33 -15.38
C GLY A 303 9.01 -15.48 -14.86
N TYR A 304 8.73 -15.53 -13.57
CA TYR A 304 8.05 -16.62 -12.89
C TYR A 304 6.72 -16.15 -12.30
N GLY A 305 5.63 -16.85 -12.65
CA GLY A 305 4.31 -16.57 -12.11
C GLY A 305 3.64 -17.81 -11.54
N GLU A 306 3.00 -17.69 -10.39
CA GLU A 306 2.10 -18.68 -9.79
C GLU A 306 0.70 -18.10 -9.67
N ALA A 307 -0.30 -18.96 -9.84
CA ALA A 307 -1.69 -18.61 -9.67
C ALA A 307 -2.42 -19.68 -8.87
N PHE A 308 -3.31 -19.24 -7.99
CA PHE A 308 -4.03 -20.09 -7.06
C PHE A 308 -5.53 -19.86 -7.19
N ASP A 309 -6.27 -20.92 -7.11
CA ASP A 309 -7.72 -21.05 -7.15
C ASP A 309 -8.38 -20.43 -8.40
N ASN A 310 -9.25 -21.19 -9.01
CA ASN A 310 -9.98 -20.81 -10.23
C ASN A 310 -9.08 -20.29 -11.37
N VAL A 311 -7.90 -20.90 -11.52
CA VAL A 311 -6.88 -20.42 -12.43
C VAL A 311 -7.28 -20.67 -13.89
N LYS A 312 -7.07 -19.65 -14.72
CA LYS A 312 -7.24 -19.70 -16.17
C LYS A 312 -6.05 -19.02 -16.85
N MET A 313 -5.27 -19.79 -17.58
CA MET A 313 -4.21 -19.32 -18.45
C MET A 313 -4.65 -19.48 -19.91
N THR A 314 -4.61 -18.43 -20.69
CA THR A 314 -4.94 -18.41 -22.11
C THR A 314 -3.78 -17.92 -22.94
N ASP A 315 -3.53 -18.54 -24.07
CA ASP A 315 -2.58 -18.10 -25.09
C ASP A 315 -3.38 -17.84 -26.38
N SER A 316 -3.60 -16.57 -26.71
CA SER A 316 -4.39 -16.16 -27.86
C SER A 316 -3.66 -16.37 -29.17
N ILE A 317 -2.33 -16.40 -29.18
CA ILE A 317 -1.49 -16.61 -30.35
C ILE A 317 -1.53 -18.09 -30.74
N ASN A 318 -1.29 -18.98 -29.78
CA ASN A 318 -1.27 -20.42 -30.01
C ASN A 318 -2.67 -21.08 -29.89
N LYS A 319 -3.70 -20.25 -29.58
CA LYS A 319 -5.09 -20.70 -29.46
C LYS A 319 -5.25 -21.87 -28.50
N ASN A 320 -4.73 -21.75 -27.31
CA ASN A 320 -4.86 -22.74 -26.26
C ASN A 320 -5.21 -22.11 -24.90
N MET A 321 -5.69 -22.94 -23.99
CA MET A 321 -6.06 -22.59 -22.65
C MET A 321 -5.70 -23.71 -21.69
N LEU A 322 -5.21 -23.33 -20.50
CA LEU A 322 -4.93 -24.24 -19.39
C LEU A 322 -5.66 -23.73 -18.15
N THR A 323 -6.40 -24.62 -17.49
CA THR A 323 -7.13 -24.31 -16.25
C THR A 323 -6.73 -25.26 -15.14
N GLY A 324 -6.94 -24.85 -13.88
CA GLY A 324 -6.68 -25.67 -12.69
C GLY A 324 -6.92 -24.86 -11.42
N ASP A 325 -6.71 -25.47 -10.26
CA ASP A 325 -6.74 -24.72 -8.99
C ASP A 325 -5.36 -24.21 -8.58
N TYR A 326 -4.30 -24.72 -9.21
CA TYR A 326 -2.95 -24.20 -9.11
C TYR A 326 -2.26 -24.28 -10.46
N CYS A 327 -1.71 -23.19 -10.91
CA CYS A 327 -0.88 -23.12 -12.11
C CYS A 327 0.39 -22.32 -11.83
N PHE A 328 1.48 -22.69 -12.50
CA PHE A 328 2.61 -21.80 -12.66
C PHE A 328 2.96 -21.63 -14.14
N TYR A 329 3.62 -20.52 -14.45
CA TYR A 329 4.18 -20.22 -15.76
C TYR A 329 5.58 -19.64 -15.60
N ASN A 330 6.51 -20.07 -16.44
CA ASN A 330 7.85 -19.49 -16.51
C ASN A 330 8.08 -18.97 -17.94
N GLU A 331 8.29 -17.64 -18.04
CA GLU A 331 8.47 -16.94 -19.31
C GLU A 331 9.77 -17.33 -20.02
N LEU A 332 10.86 -17.51 -19.26
CA LEU A 332 12.18 -17.80 -19.80
C LEU A 332 12.27 -19.17 -20.46
N THR A 333 11.51 -20.12 -19.96
CA THR A 333 11.46 -21.50 -20.46
C THR A 333 10.22 -21.78 -21.28
N ASP A 334 9.30 -20.82 -21.39
CA ASP A 334 7.96 -20.96 -21.97
C ASP A 334 7.30 -22.28 -21.54
N SER A 335 7.32 -22.53 -20.22
CA SER A 335 6.78 -23.74 -19.61
C SER A 335 5.65 -23.40 -18.65
N ALA A 336 4.63 -24.24 -18.62
CA ALA A 336 3.48 -24.11 -17.76
C ALA A 336 3.16 -25.43 -17.07
N PHE A 337 2.53 -25.34 -15.91
CA PHE A 337 2.10 -26.49 -15.12
C PHE A 337 0.75 -26.18 -14.49
N ALA A 338 -0.18 -27.12 -14.51
CA ALA A 338 -1.45 -27.00 -13.82
C ALA A 338 -1.78 -28.30 -13.09
N THR A 339 -2.40 -28.18 -11.93
CA THR A 339 -2.84 -29.32 -11.12
C THR A 339 -4.16 -29.01 -10.41
N LYS A 340 -4.80 -30.06 -9.90
CA LYS A 340 -6.14 -30.03 -9.31
C LYS A 340 -7.19 -29.54 -10.32
N ARG A 341 -8.02 -30.44 -10.80
CA ARG A 341 -9.03 -30.17 -11.84
C ARG A 341 -8.43 -29.59 -13.14
N ALA A 342 -7.20 -30.01 -13.49
CA ALA A 342 -6.49 -29.45 -14.62
C ALA A 342 -7.15 -29.84 -15.94
N VAL A 343 -7.37 -28.84 -16.82
CA VAL A 343 -7.90 -29.01 -18.17
C VAL A 343 -7.08 -28.18 -19.14
N ALA A 344 -6.55 -28.80 -20.18
CA ALA A 344 -5.99 -28.09 -21.32
C ALA A 344 -6.98 -28.19 -22.51
N ILE A 345 -7.11 -27.06 -23.21
CA ILE A 345 -7.97 -26.94 -24.39
C ILE A 345 -7.13 -26.38 -25.53
N ASP A 346 -7.05 -27.11 -26.64
CA ASP A 346 -6.45 -26.64 -27.89
C ASP A 346 -7.56 -26.41 -28.91
N TYR A 347 -7.71 -25.19 -29.41
CA TYR A 347 -8.68 -24.81 -30.44
C TYR A 347 -8.00 -24.20 -31.68
N SER A 348 -6.72 -24.54 -31.88
CA SER A 348 -5.92 -24.08 -33.04
C SER A 348 -6.39 -24.61 -34.39
N GLN A 349 -7.04 -25.79 -34.42
CA GLN A 349 -7.44 -26.46 -35.62
C GLN A 349 -8.92 -26.28 -36.01
N GLY A 350 -9.63 -25.34 -35.38
CA GLY A 350 -11.07 -25.12 -35.59
C GLY A 350 -11.94 -25.83 -34.56
N ASP A 351 -11.74 -27.14 -34.40
CA ASP A 351 -12.36 -27.92 -33.31
C ASP A 351 -11.56 -27.88 -32.06
N SER A 352 -12.23 -28.02 -30.91
CA SER A 352 -11.56 -27.99 -29.61
C SER A 352 -11.16 -29.39 -29.16
N LEU A 353 -9.88 -29.57 -28.87
CA LEU A 353 -9.32 -30.73 -28.19
C LEU A 353 -9.20 -30.46 -26.70
N TYR A 354 -9.87 -31.30 -25.91
CA TYR A 354 -9.84 -31.23 -24.45
C TYR A 354 -8.97 -32.33 -23.87
N MET A 355 -8.07 -31.96 -22.97
CA MET A 355 -7.25 -32.92 -22.22
C MET A 355 -7.43 -32.66 -20.73
N HIS A 356 -7.85 -33.68 -20.00
CA HIS A 356 -7.98 -33.67 -18.54
C HIS A 356 -6.91 -34.55 -17.91
N GLY A 357 -6.45 -34.17 -16.73
CA GLY A 357 -5.55 -34.95 -15.90
C GLY A 357 -5.49 -34.40 -14.48
N ASP A 358 -4.97 -35.19 -13.54
CA ASP A 358 -4.70 -34.65 -12.20
C ASP A 358 -3.60 -33.60 -12.28
N THR A 359 -2.70 -33.73 -13.25
CA THR A 359 -1.60 -32.79 -13.53
C THR A 359 -1.38 -32.69 -15.05
N LEU A 360 -1.28 -31.46 -15.54
CA LEU A 360 -0.91 -31.13 -16.91
C LEU A 360 0.37 -30.27 -16.89
N GLN A 361 1.29 -30.56 -17.79
CA GLN A 361 2.54 -29.87 -17.98
C GLN A 361 2.77 -29.52 -19.44
N MET A 362 2.99 -28.25 -19.74
CA MET A 362 3.44 -27.79 -21.05
C MET A 362 4.94 -27.48 -20.97
N VAL A 363 5.70 -27.96 -21.92
CA VAL A 363 7.13 -27.69 -22.05
C VAL A 363 7.45 -27.28 -23.46
N SER A 364 8.12 -26.19 -23.66
CA SER A 364 8.60 -25.71 -24.97
C SER A 364 10.04 -26.13 -25.17
N TYR A 365 10.35 -26.56 -26.37
CA TYR A 365 11.67 -26.99 -26.83
C TYR A 365 12.13 -26.15 -28.00
N ASN A 366 13.45 -25.94 -28.11
CA ASN A 366 14.07 -25.18 -29.19
C ASN A 366 13.56 -23.73 -29.24
N LEU A 367 13.46 -23.09 -28.07
CA LEU A 367 13.06 -21.70 -27.95
C LEU A 367 13.94 -20.80 -28.84
N ASN A 368 13.33 -19.80 -29.47
CA ASN A 368 13.99 -18.83 -30.36
C ASN A 368 14.61 -19.45 -31.62
N THR A 369 14.13 -20.58 -32.07
CA THR A 369 14.51 -21.24 -33.34
C THR A 369 13.28 -21.58 -34.20
N ASP A 370 13.49 -21.76 -35.48
CA ASP A 370 12.43 -22.18 -36.44
C ASP A 370 11.88 -23.57 -36.15
N SER A 371 12.55 -24.35 -35.32
CA SER A 371 12.14 -25.69 -34.87
C SER A 371 11.48 -25.71 -33.50
N LEU A 372 10.94 -24.58 -33.04
CA LEU A 372 10.16 -24.50 -31.79
C LEU A 372 8.99 -25.48 -31.83
N TYR A 373 8.88 -26.31 -30.80
CA TYR A 373 7.69 -27.13 -30.58
C TYR A 373 7.33 -27.18 -29.10
N ARG A 374 6.06 -27.37 -28.81
CA ARG A 374 5.50 -27.50 -27.46
C ARG A 374 4.99 -28.90 -27.23
N LEU A 375 5.34 -29.50 -26.10
CA LEU A 375 4.89 -30.79 -25.66
C LEU A 375 3.98 -30.66 -24.44
N MET A 376 2.73 -31.16 -24.59
CA MET A 376 1.81 -31.28 -23.46
C MET A 376 1.94 -32.69 -22.87
N LYS A 377 2.17 -32.78 -21.57
CA LYS A 377 2.21 -34.02 -20.79
C LYS A 377 1.07 -34.01 -19.80
N ALA A 378 0.36 -35.12 -19.70
CA ALA A 378 -0.73 -35.31 -18.75
C ALA A 378 -0.44 -36.54 -17.88
N TYR A 379 -0.75 -36.40 -16.58
CA TYR A 379 -0.44 -37.42 -15.57
C TYR A 379 -1.69 -37.73 -14.76
N HIS A 380 -1.94 -39.03 -14.56
CA HIS A 380 -3.03 -39.62 -13.77
C HIS A 380 -4.43 -39.22 -14.24
N LYS A 381 -5.31 -40.20 -14.35
CA LYS A 381 -6.71 -40.05 -14.76
C LYS A 381 -6.88 -39.27 -16.07
N VAL A 382 -6.02 -39.50 -17.01
CA VAL A 382 -6.00 -38.77 -18.29
C VAL A 382 -7.23 -39.13 -19.12
N ARG A 383 -7.92 -38.09 -19.62
CA ARG A 383 -9.03 -38.21 -20.58
C ARG A 383 -8.82 -37.18 -21.66
N MET A 384 -9.09 -37.59 -22.92
CA MET A 384 -8.97 -36.72 -24.08
C MET A 384 -10.19 -36.90 -24.99
N TYR A 385 -10.76 -35.81 -25.48
CA TYR A 385 -11.86 -35.80 -26.39
C TYR A 385 -11.85 -34.58 -27.32
N ARG A 386 -12.49 -34.66 -28.48
CA ARG A 386 -12.66 -33.57 -29.44
C ARG A 386 -14.14 -33.28 -29.67
N THR A 387 -14.46 -32.03 -30.01
CA THR A 387 -15.85 -31.59 -30.24
C THR A 387 -16.44 -32.02 -31.58
N ASP A 388 -15.62 -32.37 -32.57
CA ASP A 388 -16.04 -32.84 -33.91
C ASP A 388 -16.58 -34.27 -33.93
N VAL A 389 -16.34 -35.05 -32.88
CA VAL A 389 -16.80 -36.41 -32.75
C VAL A 389 -18.12 -36.50 -32.01
N GLN A 390 -19.26 -36.54 -32.70
CA GLN A 390 -20.60 -36.77 -32.12
C GLN A 390 -20.81 -38.18 -31.51
N ARG A 391 -19.75 -38.98 -31.37
CA ARG A 391 -19.76 -40.24 -30.64
C ARG A 391 -18.79 -40.17 -29.50
N SER A 392 -19.34 -40.18 -28.31
CA SER A 392 -18.59 -40.28 -27.06
C SER A 392 -17.95 -41.68 -26.92
N GLU A 393 -16.82 -41.92 -27.58
CA GLU A 393 -15.93 -43.00 -27.17
C GLU A 393 -14.87 -42.40 -26.23
N GLU A 394 -15.10 -42.57 -24.94
CA GLU A 394 -14.06 -42.40 -23.93
C GLU A 394 -12.96 -43.42 -24.17
N ARG A 395 -11.91 -43.09 -24.89
CA ARG A 395 -10.69 -43.91 -24.91
C ARG A 395 -9.92 -43.65 -23.61
N ARG A 396 -10.00 -44.60 -22.69
CA ARG A 396 -9.08 -44.68 -21.55
C ARG A 396 -7.73 -45.15 -22.11
N VAL A 397 -6.72 -44.27 -22.02
CA VAL A 397 -5.32 -44.61 -22.25
C VAL A 397 -4.65 -44.78 -20.90
#